data_b1a755ca502889b0b47163a387bee1cb
#
_entry.id   b1a755ca502889b0b47163a387bee1cb
#
_cell.length_a   1.000
_cell.length_b   1.000
_cell.length_c   1.000
_cell.angle_alpha   90.00
_cell.angle_beta   90.00
_cell.angle_gamma   90.00
#
_symmetry.space_group_name_H-M   'P 1'
#
loop_
_entity.id
_entity.type
_entity.pdbx_description
1 polymer ?
#
loop_
_entity_poly.entity_id
_entity_poly.type
_entity_poly.pdbx_seq_one_letter_code
_entity_poly.pdbx_strand_id
1 'polypeptide(L)'
;VSENIASIDQRRALRKRANFTAVVTDVITRQPIGHLGNLSANGMLLISTHPPRSEAIYQVSLSLPGLGSSPQSIEVGIQEQWHEAAASPGQVWSGYRIVAIDDADAAMLDAWLEQPERV
;
A
#
# COMPACT_ATOMS: atom_id res chain seq x y z
N VAL A 1 -20.45 -8.86 19.84
CA VAL A 1 -20.77 -7.56 19.25
C VAL A 1 -19.49 -6.89 18.76
N SER A 2 -18.49 -6.72 19.62
CA SER A 2 -17.23 -6.14 19.22
C SER A 2 -16.49 -7.04 18.23
N GLU A 3 -16.62 -8.34 18.35
CA GLU A 3 -16.05 -9.29 17.40
C GLU A 3 -16.63 -9.12 16.01
N ASN A 4 -17.92 -8.87 15.92
CA ASN A 4 -18.58 -8.64 14.62
C ASN A 4 -18.06 -7.36 13.96
N ILE A 5 -17.83 -6.33 14.75
CA ILE A 5 -17.28 -5.08 14.25
C ILE A 5 -15.87 -5.31 13.73
N ALA A 6 -15.04 -6.02 14.48
CA ALA A 6 -13.68 -6.32 14.08
C ALA A 6 -13.66 -7.15 12.79
N SER A 7 -14.56 -8.12 12.64
CA SER A 7 -14.65 -8.94 11.44
C SER A 7 -15.06 -8.12 10.23
N ILE A 8 -15.97 -7.17 10.41
CA ILE A 8 -16.39 -6.27 9.32
C ILE A 8 -15.23 -5.39 8.90
N ASP A 9 -14.49 -4.85 9.86
CA ASP A 9 -13.34 -4.00 9.57
C ASP A 9 -12.25 -4.79 8.85
N GLN A 10 -12.01 -6.03 9.26
CA GLN A 10 -11.04 -6.89 8.61
C GLN A 10 -11.43 -7.19 7.17
N ARG A 11 -12.71 -7.37 6.89
CA ARG A 11 -13.17 -7.60 5.51
C ARG A 11 -12.99 -6.37 4.64
N ARG A 12 -13.25 -5.18 5.18
CA ARG A 12 -13.05 -3.92 4.46
C ARG A 12 -11.57 -3.66 4.24
N ALA A 13 -10.75 -4.06 5.17
CA ALA A 13 -9.32 -3.85 5.14
C ALA A 13 -8.57 -5.09 4.68
N LEU A 14 -9.23 -5.95 3.86
CA LEU A 14 -8.59 -7.14 3.34
C LEU A 14 -7.31 -6.79 2.61
N ARG A 15 -6.21 -7.39 3.04
CA ARG A 15 -4.91 -7.11 2.47
C ARG A 15 -4.56 -8.12 1.42
N LYS A 16 -3.96 -7.64 0.35
CA LYS A 16 -3.50 -8.48 -0.75
C LYS A 16 -1.99 -8.38 -0.84
N ARG A 17 -1.34 -9.54 -0.87
CA ARG A 17 0.12 -9.58 -1.02
C ARG A 17 0.52 -9.12 -2.40
N ALA A 18 1.63 -8.40 -2.45
CA ALA A 18 2.25 -8.07 -3.71
C ALA A 18 3.08 -9.27 -4.16
N ASN A 19 2.56 -10.02 -5.12
CA ASN A 19 3.28 -11.13 -5.74
C ASN A 19 4.02 -10.68 -7.00
N PHE A 20 4.33 -9.40 -7.04
CA PHE A 20 5.05 -8.74 -8.14
C PHE A 20 5.89 -7.62 -7.51
N THR A 21 6.86 -7.14 -8.25
CA THR A 21 7.65 -6.01 -7.77
C THR A 21 6.92 -4.71 -8.08
N ALA A 22 6.54 -4.00 -7.04
CA ALA A 22 5.91 -2.68 -7.19
C ALA A 22 6.69 -1.67 -6.38
N VAL A 23 7.30 -0.72 -7.08
CA VAL A 23 8.01 0.39 -6.46
C VAL A 23 7.00 1.49 -6.15
N VAL A 24 7.03 1.97 -4.92
CA VAL A 24 6.20 3.09 -4.47
C VAL A 24 7.07 4.33 -4.51
N THR A 25 6.66 5.31 -5.31
CA THR A 25 7.46 6.49 -5.61
C THR A 25 6.79 7.75 -5.08
N ASP A 26 7.56 8.58 -4.38
CA ASP A 26 7.10 9.90 -3.94
C ASP A 26 6.93 10.79 -5.18
N VAL A 27 5.72 11.31 -5.40
CA VAL A 27 5.42 12.09 -6.61
C VAL A 27 6.04 13.48 -6.55
N ILE A 28 6.37 13.97 -5.38
CA ILE A 28 6.98 15.31 -5.20
C ILE A 28 8.47 15.25 -5.48
N THR A 29 9.18 14.32 -4.87
CA THR A 29 10.62 14.20 -5.02
C THR A 29 11.01 13.31 -6.21
N ARG A 30 10.08 12.48 -6.69
CA ARG A 30 10.28 11.48 -7.74
C ARG A 30 11.26 10.38 -7.34
N GLN A 31 11.45 10.20 -6.04
CA GLN A 31 12.33 9.17 -5.51
C GLN A 31 11.52 7.99 -4.98
N PRO A 32 11.99 6.77 -5.17
CA PRO A 32 11.32 5.62 -4.58
C PRO A 32 11.44 5.66 -3.07
N ILE A 33 10.36 5.31 -2.37
CA ILE A 33 10.37 5.22 -0.91
C ILE A 33 10.33 3.78 -0.41
N GLY A 34 10.06 2.83 -1.29
CA GLY A 34 10.08 1.42 -0.92
C GLY A 34 9.37 0.55 -1.94
N HIS A 35 9.29 -0.74 -1.61
CA HIS A 35 8.56 -1.73 -2.38
C HIS A 35 7.29 -2.09 -1.64
N LEU A 36 6.23 -2.34 -2.39
CA LEU A 36 4.97 -2.76 -1.81
C LEU A 36 5.08 -4.19 -1.27
N GLY A 37 4.76 -4.40 -0.01
CA GLY A 37 4.65 -5.73 0.59
C GLY A 37 3.22 -6.24 0.56
N ASN A 38 2.27 -5.39 0.96
CA ASN A 38 0.85 -5.69 0.82
C ASN A 38 0.06 -4.38 0.74
N LEU A 39 -1.19 -4.51 0.32
CA LEU A 39 -2.04 -3.36 0.06
C LEU A 39 -3.48 -3.70 0.42
N SER A 40 -4.18 -2.73 1.01
CA SER A 40 -5.61 -2.83 1.31
C SER A 40 -6.29 -1.52 0.93
N ALA A 41 -7.60 -1.46 1.11
CA ALA A 41 -8.35 -0.25 0.78
C ALA A 41 -7.96 0.95 1.66
N ASN A 42 -7.37 0.71 2.82
CA ASN A 42 -7.07 1.79 3.77
C ASN A 42 -5.61 1.86 4.19
N GLY A 43 -4.73 1.03 3.66
CA GLY A 43 -3.33 1.09 4.05
C GLY A 43 -2.43 0.20 3.23
N MET A 44 -1.13 0.32 3.47
CA MET A 44 -0.13 -0.47 2.78
C MET A 44 1.08 -0.74 3.67
N LEU A 45 1.76 -1.84 3.39
CA LEU A 45 3.03 -2.18 4.00
C LEU A 45 4.13 -1.99 2.96
N LEU A 46 5.16 -1.27 3.32
CA LEU A 46 6.32 -1.05 2.44
C LEU A 46 7.56 -1.66 3.05
N ILE A 47 8.44 -2.10 2.18
CA ILE A 47 9.78 -2.58 2.52
C ILE A 47 10.77 -1.62 1.89
N SER A 48 11.66 -1.06 2.70
CA SER A 48 12.60 -0.05 2.23
C SER A 48 13.98 -0.24 2.87
N THR A 49 14.94 0.57 2.44
CA THR A 49 16.30 0.53 2.99
C THR A 49 16.55 1.64 4.01
N HIS A 50 15.62 2.59 4.07
CA HIS A 50 15.73 3.71 5.02
C HIS A 50 14.43 3.85 5.77
N PRO A 51 14.46 4.12 7.08
CA PRO A 51 13.23 4.32 7.84
C PRO A 51 12.56 5.63 7.42
N PRO A 52 11.22 5.64 7.35
CA PRO A 52 10.50 6.89 7.16
C PRO A 52 10.53 7.71 8.44
N ARG A 53 10.15 8.98 8.34
CA ARG A 53 9.93 9.79 9.53
C ARG A 53 8.58 9.42 10.13
N SER A 54 8.54 9.38 11.47
CA SER A 54 7.31 9.06 12.20
C SER A 54 6.19 10.02 11.83
N GLU A 55 5.03 9.48 11.53
CA GLU A 55 3.82 10.22 11.17
C GLU A 55 3.93 11.07 9.92
N ALA A 56 5.00 10.91 9.13
CA ALA A 56 5.17 11.68 7.91
C ALA A 56 4.11 11.30 6.87
N ILE A 57 3.69 12.29 6.09
CA ILE A 57 2.72 12.10 5.01
C ILE A 57 3.45 12.21 3.68
N TYR A 58 3.18 11.24 2.80
CA TYR A 58 3.78 11.19 1.46
C TYR A 58 2.67 11.10 0.44
N GLN A 59 2.84 11.78 -0.68
CA GLN A 59 2.00 11.59 -1.86
C GLN A 59 2.78 10.66 -2.77
N VAL A 60 2.22 9.47 -3.04
CA VAL A 60 2.95 8.43 -3.75
C VAL A 60 2.17 7.90 -4.94
N SER A 61 2.90 7.32 -5.88
CA SER A 61 2.30 6.60 -7.00
C SER A 61 2.82 5.17 -7.03
N LEU A 62 1.99 4.26 -7.50
CA LEU A 62 2.38 2.87 -7.71
C LEU A 62 1.55 2.28 -8.83
N SER A 63 2.09 1.25 -9.47
CA SER A 63 1.42 0.55 -10.58
C SER A 63 0.77 -0.71 -10.08
N LEU A 64 -0.48 -0.93 -10.48
CA LEU A 64 -1.24 -2.15 -10.16
C LEU A 64 -1.39 -2.96 -11.44
N PRO A 65 -0.74 -4.14 -11.55
CA PRO A 65 -0.86 -4.97 -12.74
C PRO A 65 -2.18 -5.73 -12.77
N GLY A 66 -2.57 -6.21 -13.94
CA GLY A 66 -3.71 -7.09 -14.07
C GLY A 66 -5.07 -6.40 -14.20
N LEU A 67 -5.08 -5.08 -14.33
CA LEU A 67 -6.31 -4.32 -14.59
C LEU A 67 -6.33 -3.91 -16.05
N GLY A 68 -6.83 -4.80 -16.91
CA GLY A 68 -6.90 -4.52 -18.34
C GLY A 68 -5.63 -4.94 -19.07
N SER A 69 -5.38 -4.33 -20.24
CA SER A 69 -4.28 -4.72 -21.11
C SER A 69 -2.93 -4.16 -20.69
N SER A 70 -2.90 -3.17 -19.80
CA SER A 70 -1.66 -2.57 -19.33
C SER A 70 -1.79 -2.23 -17.84
N PRO A 71 -0.65 -2.14 -17.12
CA PRO A 71 -0.70 -1.75 -15.71
C PRO A 71 -1.33 -0.38 -15.52
N GLN A 72 -2.06 -0.22 -14.44
CA GLN A 72 -2.68 1.04 -14.08
C GLN A 72 -1.94 1.65 -12.91
N SER A 73 -1.66 2.93 -12.98
CA SER A 73 -1.05 3.67 -11.88
C SER A 73 -2.12 4.34 -11.03
N ILE A 74 -1.96 4.27 -9.73
CA ILE A 74 -2.77 5.05 -8.80
C ILE A 74 -1.87 5.99 -8.01
N GLU A 75 -2.46 7.08 -7.54
CA GLU A 75 -1.78 8.04 -6.69
C GLU A 75 -2.55 8.17 -5.39
N VAL A 76 -1.84 8.10 -4.27
CA VAL A 76 -2.47 8.11 -2.94
C VAL A 76 -1.63 8.93 -1.97
N GLY A 77 -2.30 9.56 -1.01
CA GLY A 77 -1.63 10.15 0.13
C GLY A 77 -1.60 9.14 1.27
N ILE A 78 -0.43 8.91 1.83
CA ILE A 78 -0.24 7.94 2.89
C ILE A 78 0.47 8.57 4.07
N GLN A 79 0.15 8.09 5.28
CA GLN A 79 0.78 8.55 6.51
C GLN A 79 1.38 7.38 7.26
N GLU A 80 2.64 7.53 7.65
CA GLU A 80 3.34 6.52 8.42
C GLU A 80 2.66 6.29 9.77
N GLN A 81 2.47 5.02 10.11
CA GLN A 81 1.87 4.59 11.38
C GLN A 81 2.90 3.93 12.29
N TRP A 82 3.79 3.13 11.71
CA TRP A 82 4.84 2.44 12.46
C TRP A 82 5.93 2.01 11.48
N HIS A 83 7.12 1.78 12.02
CA HIS A 83 8.20 1.16 11.24
C HIS A 83 9.12 0.42 12.20
N GLU A 84 9.79 -0.60 11.66
CA GLU A 84 10.73 -1.40 12.43
C GLU A 84 11.75 -2.04 11.51
N ALA A 85 12.89 -2.43 12.08
CA ALA A 85 13.90 -3.16 11.33
C ALA A 85 13.34 -4.51 10.92
N ALA A 86 13.54 -4.89 9.66
CA ALA A 86 13.14 -6.20 9.16
C ALA A 86 14.15 -7.27 9.60
N ALA A 87 13.74 -8.52 9.47
CA ALA A 87 14.64 -9.64 9.77
C ALA A 87 15.86 -9.64 8.85
N SER A 88 15.71 -9.20 7.61
CA SER A 88 16.83 -9.06 6.67
C SER A 88 17.62 -7.80 7.00
N PRO A 89 18.96 -7.92 7.14
CA PRO A 89 19.76 -6.74 7.47
C PRO A 89 19.62 -5.64 6.42
N GLY A 90 19.57 -4.41 6.87
CA GLY A 90 19.47 -3.25 6.00
C GLY A 90 18.09 -2.97 5.45
N GLN A 91 17.07 -3.71 5.90
CA GLN A 91 15.69 -3.49 5.48
C GLN A 91 14.84 -3.00 6.62
N VAL A 92 13.84 -2.18 6.28
CA VAL A 92 12.87 -1.60 7.22
C VAL A 92 11.48 -1.90 6.70
N TRP A 93 10.62 -2.37 7.59
CA TRP A 93 9.19 -2.53 7.31
C TRP A 93 8.45 -1.32 7.86
N SER A 94 7.54 -0.78 7.06
CA SER A 94 6.78 0.41 7.44
C SER A 94 5.32 0.23 7.09
N GLY A 95 4.45 0.50 8.05
CA GLY A 95 3.00 0.46 7.83
C GLY A 95 2.47 1.86 7.65
N TYR A 96 1.60 2.04 6.64
CA TYR A 96 1.02 3.32 6.27
C TYR A 96 -0.48 3.23 6.18
N ARG A 97 -1.14 4.31 6.54
CA ARG A 97 -2.57 4.48 6.35
C ARG A 97 -2.81 5.37 5.14
N ILE A 98 -3.78 5.02 4.31
CA ILE A 98 -4.20 5.88 3.21
C ILE A 98 -5.03 7.02 3.80
N VAL A 99 -4.58 8.25 3.60
CA VAL A 99 -5.24 9.44 4.14
C VAL A 99 -5.89 10.29 3.04
N ALA A 100 -5.53 10.05 1.78
CA ALA A 100 -6.12 10.76 0.65
C ALA A 100 -6.03 9.91 -0.60
N ILE A 101 -7.14 9.76 -1.30
CA ILE A 101 -7.22 9.07 -2.58
C ILE A 101 -8.44 9.60 -3.30
N ASP A 102 -8.33 9.88 -4.60
CA ASP A 102 -9.50 10.34 -5.34
C ASP A 102 -10.37 9.15 -5.76
N ASP A 103 -11.60 9.47 -6.19
CA ASP A 103 -12.61 8.43 -6.46
C ASP A 103 -12.20 7.48 -7.58
N ALA A 104 -11.55 7.98 -8.62
CA ALA A 104 -11.12 7.14 -9.73
C ALA A 104 -10.05 6.15 -9.29
N ASP A 105 -9.07 6.62 -8.52
CA ASP A 105 -8.00 5.76 -8.02
C ASP A 105 -8.52 4.78 -6.97
N ALA A 106 -9.46 5.21 -6.13
CA ALA A 106 -10.10 4.32 -5.16
C ALA A 106 -10.85 3.18 -5.86
N ALA A 107 -11.57 3.48 -6.94
CA ALA A 107 -12.27 2.45 -7.71
C ALA A 107 -11.28 1.47 -8.34
N MET A 108 -10.16 1.97 -8.82
CA MET A 108 -9.12 1.14 -9.42
C MET A 108 -8.50 0.22 -8.37
N LEU A 109 -8.21 0.76 -7.18
CA LEU A 109 -7.68 -0.02 -6.07
C LEU A 109 -8.67 -1.11 -5.64
N ASP A 110 -9.95 -0.77 -5.52
CA ASP A 110 -10.97 -1.75 -5.15
C ASP A 110 -11.07 -2.87 -6.17
N ALA A 111 -11.01 -2.54 -7.46
CA ALA A 111 -11.05 -3.54 -8.52
C ALA A 111 -9.85 -4.47 -8.43
N TRP A 112 -8.66 -3.94 -8.15
CA TRP A 112 -7.47 -4.76 -7.98
C TRP A 112 -7.58 -5.69 -6.78
N LEU A 113 -8.11 -5.19 -5.67
CA LEU A 113 -8.27 -5.97 -4.45
C LEU A 113 -9.27 -7.11 -4.62
N GLU A 114 -10.28 -6.94 -5.47
CA GLU A 114 -11.28 -7.96 -5.75
C GLU A 114 -10.79 -9.07 -6.66
N GLN A 115 -9.68 -8.87 -7.37
CA GLN A 115 -9.13 -9.90 -8.22
C GLN A 115 -8.60 -11.06 -7.39
N PRO A 116 -8.81 -12.31 -7.81
CA PRO A 116 -8.23 -13.45 -7.11
C PRO A 116 -6.71 -13.38 -7.14
N GLU A 117 -6.07 -13.77 -6.04
CA GLU A 117 -4.63 -13.89 -6.03
C GLU A 117 -4.24 -15.08 -6.91
N ARG A 118 -3.25 -14.90 -7.75
CA ARG A 118 -2.72 -15.99 -8.54
C ARG A 118 -1.68 -16.73 -7.72
N VAL A 119 -1.82 -18.02 -7.74
CA VAL A 119 -0.91 -18.92 -7.03
C VAL A 119 0.26 -19.29 -7.92
#